data_b57a4a54fc4f200257568cb5916985e2
#
_entry.id   b57a4a54fc4f200257568cb5916985e2
#
_cell.length_a   1.000
_cell.length_b   1.000
_cell.length_c   1.000
_cell.angle_alpha   90.00
_cell.angle_beta   90.00
_cell.angle_gamma   90.00
#
_symmetry.space_group_name_H-M   'P 1'
#
loop_
_entity.id
_entity.type
_entity.pdbx_description
1 polymer ?
#
loop_
_entity_poly.entity_id
_entity_poly.type
_entity_poly.pdbx_seq_one_letter_code
_entity_poly.pdbx_strand_id
1 'polypeptide(L)'
;TDLLSKDGKNVLAILVHWVGTPVPNYASPTYMSCAGWDWMPYVPGLLTGITDDVYLTKTGEVSIIDPWIRSKVPSKNKAVLSLQLELRNHTDIEQKGVLKGIIQPGNIEFTEDLVIEAGKQRTFLLDDSKFSQFIIQNPALWWPNGYGQPNLYTCELTYMVNGKASDKQKITFGIR
;
A
#
# COMPACT_ATOMS: atom_id res chain seq x y z
N THR A 1 7.76 -16.85 -14.39
CA THR A 1 7.12 -16.06 -15.44
C THR A 1 7.67 -16.47 -16.79
N ASP A 2 6.93 -17.36 -17.44
CA ASP A 2 7.35 -18.00 -18.70
C ASP A 2 7.37 -17.02 -19.89
N LEU A 3 6.86 -15.80 -19.68
CA LEU A 3 6.83 -14.74 -20.68
C LEU A 3 8.10 -13.88 -20.71
N LEU A 4 8.97 -14.00 -19.71
CA LEU A 4 10.20 -13.20 -19.64
C LEU A 4 11.37 -13.95 -20.27
N SER A 5 12.01 -13.34 -21.24
CA SER A 5 13.30 -13.83 -21.77
C SER A 5 14.37 -13.67 -20.68
N LYS A 6 15.09 -14.75 -20.40
CA LYS A 6 16.20 -14.73 -19.44
C LYS A 6 17.49 -14.14 -20.03
N ASP A 7 17.62 -14.25 -21.35
CA ASP A 7 18.86 -13.91 -22.07
C ASP A 7 18.69 -12.78 -23.07
N GLY A 8 17.54 -12.12 -23.09
CA GLY A 8 17.21 -11.11 -24.06
C GLY A 8 16.59 -9.86 -23.47
N LYS A 9 16.30 -8.90 -24.35
CA LYS A 9 15.52 -7.72 -24.00
C LYS A 9 14.05 -8.11 -23.86
N ASN A 10 13.44 -7.69 -22.74
CA ASN A 10 12.01 -7.76 -22.55
C ASN A 10 11.39 -6.40 -22.92
N VAL A 11 10.27 -6.44 -23.60
CA VAL A 11 9.52 -5.25 -24.02
C VAL A 11 8.14 -5.32 -23.37
N LEU A 12 7.77 -4.26 -22.66
CA LEU A 12 6.44 -4.04 -22.15
C LEU A 12 5.72 -3.04 -23.07
N ALA A 13 4.60 -3.46 -23.66
CA ALA A 13 3.72 -2.58 -24.42
C ALA A 13 2.45 -2.31 -23.61
N ILE A 14 2.14 -1.04 -23.39
CA ILE A 14 0.95 -0.61 -22.65
C ILE A 14 0.05 0.15 -23.61
N LEU A 15 -1.16 -0.37 -23.82
CA LEU A 15 -2.20 0.31 -24.58
C LEU A 15 -3.09 1.10 -23.63
N VAL A 16 -3.01 2.42 -23.69
CA VAL A 16 -3.88 3.30 -22.93
C VAL A 16 -5.05 3.69 -23.82
N HIS A 17 -6.24 3.20 -23.48
CA HIS A 17 -7.46 3.58 -24.19
C HIS A 17 -7.90 4.98 -23.77
N TRP A 18 -8.04 5.85 -24.73
CA TRP A 18 -8.62 7.16 -24.49
C TRP A 18 -10.14 7.04 -24.24
N VAL A 19 -10.70 7.99 -23.56
CA VAL A 19 -12.13 8.03 -23.28
C VAL A 19 -12.84 8.59 -24.52
N GLY A 20 -13.38 7.70 -25.30
CA GLY A 20 -13.83 7.91 -26.69
C GLY A 20 -15.05 8.78 -26.90
N THR A 21 -15.42 9.69 -26.02
CA THR A 21 -16.58 10.57 -26.23
C THR A 21 -16.19 12.03 -26.17
N PRO A 22 -16.79 12.86 -27.02
CA PRO A 22 -16.52 14.30 -27.07
C PRO A 22 -17.11 15.06 -25.88
N VAL A 23 -17.72 14.39 -24.91
CA VAL A 23 -18.34 15.03 -23.75
C VAL A 23 -17.37 14.99 -22.58
N PRO A 24 -16.68 16.08 -22.31
CA PRO A 24 -15.57 16.09 -21.38
C PRO A 24 -15.96 15.80 -19.93
N ASN A 25 -17.18 16.03 -19.54
CA ASN A 25 -17.52 16.10 -18.12
C ASN A 25 -18.35 14.93 -17.57
N TYR A 26 -18.79 13.96 -18.38
CA TYR A 26 -19.84 13.06 -17.89
C TYR A 26 -19.57 11.57 -18.01
N ALA A 27 -18.54 11.15 -18.70
CA ALA A 27 -18.54 9.77 -19.16
C ALA A 27 -17.34 8.95 -18.74
N SER A 28 -16.46 9.46 -17.87
CA SER A 28 -15.23 8.76 -17.61
C SER A 28 -14.90 8.62 -16.14
N PRO A 29 -14.53 7.41 -15.69
CA PRO A 29 -13.88 7.23 -14.40
C PRO A 29 -12.52 7.94 -14.31
N THR A 30 -11.97 8.37 -15.45
CA THR A 30 -10.74 9.16 -15.54
C THR A 30 -11.02 10.65 -15.71
N TYR A 31 -12.19 11.10 -15.40
CA TYR A 31 -12.65 12.48 -15.46
C TYR A 31 -11.63 13.50 -14.94
N MET A 32 -11.00 13.21 -13.82
CA MET A 32 -9.97 14.07 -13.21
C MET A 32 -8.74 14.29 -14.08
N SER A 33 -8.46 13.38 -15.00
CA SER A 33 -7.30 13.48 -15.89
C SER A 33 -7.64 13.95 -17.31
N CYS A 34 -8.93 13.91 -17.69
CA CYS A 34 -9.31 14.13 -19.08
C CYS A 34 -9.82 15.53 -19.41
N ALA A 35 -10.51 16.23 -18.50
CA ALA A 35 -11.34 17.33 -18.92
C ALA A 35 -11.38 18.52 -17.98
N GLY A 36 -10.67 18.46 -16.89
CA GLY A 36 -10.81 19.48 -15.86
C GLY A 36 -12.16 19.39 -15.14
N TRP A 37 -12.46 20.40 -14.39
CA TRP A 37 -13.64 20.49 -13.53
C TRP A 37 -14.77 21.24 -14.24
N ASP A 38 -16.00 21.02 -13.84
CA ASP A 38 -17.19 21.69 -14.42
C ASP A 38 -17.09 23.21 -14.40
N TRP A 39 -16.35 23.78 -13.47
CA TRP A 39 -16.17 25.24 -13.31
C TRP A 39 -14.88 25.77 -13.96
N MET A 40 -14.07 24.92 -14.54
CA MET A 40 -12.86 25.35 -15.24
C MET A 40 -13.11 25.44 -16.75
N PRO A 41 -12.44 26.37 -17.43
CA PRO A 41 -12.47 26.41 -18.88
C PRO A 41 -12.02 25.07 -19.47
N TYR A 42 -12.67 24.67 -20.54
CA TYR A 42 -12.27 23.49 -21.30
C TYR A 42 -10.81 23.63 -21.77
N VAL A 43 -9.99 22.65 -21.43
CA VAL A 43 -8.62 22.55 -21.93
C VAL A 43 -8.65 21.66 -23.15
N PRO A 44 -8.24 22.15 -24.35
CA PRO A 44 -8.19 21.33 -25.56
C PRO A 44 -7.28 20.14 -25.39
N GLY A 45 -7.75 18.98 -25.82
CA GLY A 45 -7.03 17.72 -25.74
C GLY A 45 -7.44 16.89 -24.52
N LEU A 46 -7.62 15.61 -24.77
CA LEU A 46 -7.89 14.63 -23.72
C LEU A 46 -6.56 14.21 -23.07
N LEU A 47 -6.40 14.54 -21.82
CA LEU A 47 -5.25 14.11 -21.05
C LEU A 47 -5.46 12.64 -20.65
N THR A 48 -4.86 11.75 -21.41
CA THR A 48 -4.92 10.31 -21.16
C THR A 48 -3.49 9.79 -21.08
N GLY A 49 -3.21 8.98 -20.08
CA GLY A 49 -1.87 8.44 -19.94
C GLY A 49 -1.65 7.75 -18.59
N ILE A 50 -0.41 7.47 -18.32
CA ILE A 50 0.05 6.95 -17.04
C ILE A 50 0.44 8.15 -16.19
N THR A 51 -0.25 8.33 -15.06
CA THR A 51 -0.11 9.52 -14.20
C THR A 51 0.69 9.27 -12.95
N ASP A 52 1.06 8.02 -12.68
CA ASP A 52 1.85 7.63 -11.52
C ASP A 52 3.07 6.81 -11.95
N ASP A 53 3.97 6.54 -11.01
CA ASP A 53 5.22 5.82 -11.26
C ASP A 53 4.94 4.39 -11.77
N VAL A 54 5.74 3.97 -12.76
CA VAL A 54 5.76 2.59 -13.25
C VAL A 54 6.98 1.89 -12.69
N TYR A 55 6.78 0.83 -11.94
CA TYR A 55 7.85 0.08 -11.33
C TYR A 55 7.69 -1.43 -11.52
N LEU A 56 8.80 -2.14 -11.47
CA LEU A 56 8.85 -3.59 -11.49
C LEU A 56 9.24 -4.09 -10.11
N THR A 57 8.41 -4.95 -9.52
CA THR A 57 8.71 -5.59 -8.25
C THR A 57 9.11 -7.05 -8.46
N LYS A 58 10.01 -7.54 -7.60
CA LYS A 58 10.36 -8.94 -7.51
C LYS A 58 10.19 -9.40 -6.08
N THR A 59 9.34 -10.39 -5.87
CA THR A 59 9.10 -11.00 -4.56
C THR A 59 9.57 -12.45 -4.55
N GLY A 60 9.65 -13.04 -3.36
CA GLY A 60 9.80 -14.48 -3.18
C GLY A 60 8.46 -15.22 -3.31
N GLU A 61 8.32 -16.28 -2.52
CA GLU A 61 7.17 -17.20 -2.55
C GLU A 61 5.86 -16.55 -2.12
N VAL A 62 5.93 -15.55 -1.23
CA VAL A 62 4.77 -14.83 -0.70
C VAL A 62 4.99 -13.33 -0.85
N SER A 63 3.97 -12.63 -1.34
CA SER A 63 3.95 -11.16 -1.44
C SER A 63 3.00 -10.54 -0.44
N ILE A 64 3.33 -9.31 -0.02
CA ILE A 64 2.48 -8.43 0.78
C ILE A 64 1.70 -7.54 -0.17
N ILE A 65 0.37 -7.51 -0.02
CA ILE A 65 -0.53 -6.74 -0.86
C ILE A 65 -1.32 -5.76 0.02
N ASP A 66 -1.46 -4.53 -0.46
CA ASP A 66 -2.28 -3.47 0.10
C ASP A 66 -2.18 -3.31 1.64
N PRO A 67 -0.99 -3.19 2.20
CA PRO A 67 -0.84 -2.97 3.62
C PRO A 67 -1.39 -1.59 3.99
N TRP A 68 -2.30 -1.56 4.96
CA TRP A 68 -3.00 -0.35 5.38
C TRP A 68 -3.00 -0.21 6.90
N ILE A 69 -2.40 0.89 7.39
CA ILE A 69 -2.42 1.25 8.80
C ILE A 69 -3.54 2.26 9.04
N ARG A 70 -4.39 1.94 10.00
CA ARG A 70 -5.44 2.82 10.51
C ARG A 70 -5.11 3.28 11.91
N SER A 71 -5.48 4.51 12.23
CA SER A 71 -5.36 5.07 13.58
C SER A 71 -6.74 5.44 14.13
N LYS A 72 -6.92 5.23 15.42
CA LYS A 72 -8.00 5.81 16.23
C LYS A 72 -7.34 6.68 17.29
N VAL A 73 -7.86 7.89 17.49
CA VAL A 73 -7.33 8.85 18.48
C VAL A 73 -8.41 9.12 19.54
N PRO A 74 -8.54 8.22 20.54
CA PRO A 74 -9.55 8.37 21.60
C PRO A 74 -9.31 9.62 22.45
N SER A 75 -8.08 10.11 22.55
CA SER A 75 -7.74 11.37 23.21
C SER A 75 -6.47 11.97 22.56
N LYS A 76 -6.19 13.25 22.83
CA LYS A 76 -4.97 13.93 22.34
C LYS A 76 -3.67 13.21 22.75
N ASN A 77 -3.71 12.48 23.83
CA ASN A 77 -2.52 11.81 24.40
C ASN A 77 -2.48 10.31 24.10
N LYS A 78 -3.41 9.79 23.31
CA LYS A 78 -3.47 8.35 23.03
C LYS A 78 -3.93 8.10 21.59
N ALA A 79 -3.17 7.29 20.85
CA ALA A 79 -3.60 6.70 19.61
C ALA A 79 -3.54 5.17 19.67
N VAL A 80 -4.41 4.53 18.92
CA VAL A 80 -4.47 3.08 18.78
C VAL A 80 -4.36 2.76 17.30
N LEU A 81 -3.38 1.94 16.94
CA LEU A 81 -3.14 1.52 15.58
C LEU A 81 -3.76 0.15 15.29
N SER A 82 -4.08 -0.07 14.04
CA SER A 82 -4.34 -1.39 13.48
C SER A 82 -3.72 -1.48 12.09
N LEU A 83 -3.16 -2.64 11.76
CA LEU A 83 -2.59 -2.95 10.45
C LEU A 83 -3.45 -4.02 9.79
N GLN A 84 -3.97 -3.72 8.63
CA GLN A 84 -4.58 -4.69 7.72
C GLN A 84 -3.64 -4.90 6.55
N LEU A 85 -3.44 -6.14 6.14
CA LEU A 85 -2.68 -6.50 4.95
C LEU A 85 -3.20 -7.80 4.36
N GLU A 86 -2.88 -8.02 3.11
CA GLU A 86 -3.11 -9.31 2.47
C GLU A 86 -1.76 -9.96 2.16
N LEU A 87 -1.70 -11.28 2.33
CA LEU A 87 -0.57 -12.08 1.88
C LEU A 87 -1.04 -13.01 0.77
N ARG A 88 -0.27 -13.08 -0.31
CA ARG A 88 -0.52 -13.98 -1.43
C ARG A 88 0.62 -14.97 -1.58
N ASN A 89 0.29 -16.25 -1.47
CA ASN A 89 1.20 -17.35 -1.75
C ASN A 89 1.19 -17.66 -3.25
N HIS A 90 2.34 -17.56 -3.90
CA HIS A 90 2.54 -17.81 -5.33
C HIS A 90 2.96 -19.24 -5.64
N THR A 91 3.03 -20.11 -4.62
CA THR A 91 3.46 -21.50 -4.76
C THR A 91 2.28 -22.46 -4.65
N ASP A 92 2.49 -23.71 -5.02
CA ASP A 92 1.54 -24.81 -4.96
C ASP A 92 1.57 -25.58 -3.62
N ILE A 93 2.33 -25.08 -2.64
CA ILE A 93 2.40 -25.62 -1.29
C ILE A 93 2.07 -24.55 -0.24
N GLU A 94 1.62 -24.99 0.94
CA GLU A 94 1.42 -24.10 2.09
C GLU A 94 2.74 -23.41 2.46
N GLN A 95 2.69 -22.10 2.72
CA GLN A 95 3.82 -21.32 3.18
C GLN A 95 3.61 -20.86 4.63
N LYS A 96 4.59 -21.14 5.46
CA LYS A 96 4.70 -20.66 6.84
C LYS A 96 5.78 -19.60 6.90
N GLY A 97 5.47 -18.46 7.47
CA GLY A 97 6.43 -17.37 7.53
C GLY A 97 6.16 -16.43 8.68
N VAL A 98 7.04 -15.46 8.81
CA VAL A 98 7.05 -14.48 9.87
C VAL A 98 6.92 -13.09 9.28
N LEU A 99 5.85 -12.40 9.61
CA LEU A 99 5.72 -10.98 9.34
C LEU A 99 6.46 -10.22 10.44
N LYS A 100 7.41 -9.37 10.05
CA LYS A 100 8.10 -8.42 10.92
C LYS A 100 7.72 -7.02 10.51
N GLY A 101 7.46 -6.15 11.46
CA GLY A 101 7.18 -4.76 11.21
C GLY A 101 7.90 -3.86 12.21
N ILE A 102 8.30 -2.67 11.74
CA ILE A 102 8.84 -1.61 12.55
C ILE A 102 8.19 -0.28 12.18
N ILE A 103 7.66 0.44 13.18
CA ILE A 103 7.05 1.76 12.99
C ILE A 103 7.96 2.82 13.56
N GLN A 104 8.21 3.85 12.77
CA GLN A 104 8.98 5.03 13.14
C GLN A 104 8.13 6.31 13.00
N PRO A 105 8.34 7.31 13.86
CA PRO A 105 9.21 7.32 15.03
C PRO A 105 8.66 6.44 16.16
N GLY A 106 9.51 6.08 17.10
CA GLY A 106 9.13 5.32 18.30
C GLY A 106 9.70 3.91 18.35
N ASN A 107 10.28 3.42 17.25
CA ASN A 107 10.88 2.08 17.15
C ASN A 107 9.93 0.98 17.64
N ILE A 108 8.67 1.03 17.18
CA ILE A 108 7.61 0.10 17.57
C ILE A 108 7.76 -1.16 16.72
N GLU A 109 8.30 -2.20 17.30
CA GLU A 109 8.52 -3.48 16.63
C GLU A 109 7.39 -4.46 16.92
N PHE A 110 7.04 -5.27 15.95
CA PHE A 110 6.09 -6.38 16.10
C PHE A 110 6.46 -7.54 15.16
N THR A 111 6.05 -8.72 15.56
CA THR A 111 6.31 -9.95 14.83
C THR A 111 5.10 -10.86 14.92
N GLU A 112 4.72 -11.49 13.81
CA GLU A 112 3.58 -12.38 13.70
C GLU A 112 3.89 -13.58 12.83
N ASP A 113 3.63 -14.78 13.35
CA ASP A 113 3.69 -16.02 12.58
C ASP A 113 2.40 -16.20 11.78
N LEU A 114 2.52 -16.28 10.46
CA LEU A 114 1.37 -16.38 9.55
C LEU A 114 1.54 -17.55 8.59
N VAL A 115 0.40 -18.19 8.29
CA VAL A 115 0.33 -19.35 7.39
C VAL A 115 -0.63 -19.02 6.25
N ILE A 116 -0.21 -19.32 5.01
CA ILE A 116 -1.00 -19.11 3.82
C ILE A 116 -1.02 -20.41 3.00
N GLU A 117 -2.21 -20.91 2.70
CA GLU A 117 -2.41 -22.09 1.89
C GLU A 117 -1.87 -21.89 0.47
N ALA A 118 -1.60 -23.02 -0.21
CA ALA A 118 -1.10 -23.04 -1.58
C ALA A 118 -1.95 -22.21 -2.55
N GLY A 119 -1.34 -21.29 -3.28
CA GLY A 119 -1.97 -20.46 -4.29
C GLY A 119 -3.04 -19.49 -3.77
N LYS A 120 -3.20 -19.34 -2.44
CA LYS A 120 -4.23 -18.49 -1.83
C LYS A 120 -3.73 -17.10 -1.51
N GLN A 121 -4.70 -16.22 -1.37
CA GLN A 121 -4.56 -14.87 -0.83
C GLN A 121 -5.43 -14.78 0.43
N ARG A 122 -4.91 -14.19 1.49
CA ARG A 122 -5.60 -14.08 2.77
C ARG A 122 -5.35 -12.73 3.41
N THR A 123 -6.41 -12.14 3.92
CA THR A 123 -6.37 -10.88 4.68
C THR A 123 -6.06 -11.17 6.15
N PHE A 124 -5.18 -10.38 6.74
CA PHE A 124 -4.83 -10.40 8.15
C PHE A 124 -5.08 -9.02 8.77
N LEU A 125 -5.57 -9.03 10.00
CA LEU A 125 -5.76 -7.84 10.81
C LEU A 125 -4.95 -8.01 12.10
N LEU A 126 -4.02 -7.09 12.32
CA LEU A 126 -3.22 -6.98 13.54
C LEU A 126 -3.65 -5.71 14.27
N ASP A 127 -3.96 -5.82 15.55
CA ASP A 127 -4.45 -4.71 16.37
C ASP A 127 -3.88 -4.73 17.79
N ASP A 128 -4.33 -3.80 18.62
CA ASP A 128 -3.90 -3.63 19.99
C ASP A 128 -4.35 -4.75 20.94
N SER A 129 -5.29 -5.59 20.54
CA SER A 129 -5.69 -6.76 21.34
C SER A 129 -4.55 -7.78 21.46
N LYS A 130 -3.73 -7.87 20.42
CA LYS A 130 -2.56 -8.75 20.38
C LYS A 130 -1.24 -7.98 20.58
N PHE A 131 -1.16 -6.76 20.07
CA PHE A 131 0.05 -5.94 20.08
C PHE A 131 -0.16 -4.69 20.92
N SER A 132 0.09 -4.77 22.24
CA SER A 132 -0.06 -3.64 23.15
C SER A 132 0.78 -2.41 22.75
N GLN A 133 1.89 -2.60 22.03
CA GLN A 133 2.73 -1.54 21.49
C GLN A 133 2.05 -0.74 20.35
N PHE A 134 0.90 -1.19 19.81
CA PHE A 134 0.07 -0.42 18.91
C PHE A 134 -0.71 0.70 19.60
N ILE A 135 -0.66 0.73 20.95
CA ILE A 135 -1.14 1.86 21.74
C ILE A 135 0.01 2.87 21.90
N ILE A 136 -0.10 3.97 21.21
CA ILE A 136 0.92 5.04 21.23
C ILE A 136 0.49 6.10 22.25
N GLN A 137 1.35 6.37 23.21
CA GLN A 137 1.17 7.48 24.16
C GLN A 137 1.79 8.76 23.58
N ASN A 138 1.07 9.88 23.74
CA ASN A 138 1.47 11.20 23.23
C ASN A 138 1.90 11.19 21.75
N PRO A 139 1.04 10.71 20.83
CA PRO A 139 1.38 10.61 19.42
C PRO A 139 1.65 12.00 18.81
N ALA A 140 2.60 12.05 17.87
CA ALA A 140 2.75 13.21 17.01
C ALA A 140 1.62 13.20 15.98
N LEU A 141 0.57 14.00 16.22
CA LEU A 141 -0.59 14.05 15.34
C LEU A 141 -0.28 14.73 14.01
N TRP A 142 -0.88 14.22 12.96
CA TRP A 142 -0.85 14.84 11.64
C TRP A 142 -1.96 15.92 11.55
N TRP A 143 -1.60 17.09 11.05
CA TRP A 143 -2.51 18.19 10.81
C TRP A 143 -2.38 18.71 9.38
N PRO A 144 -3.46 19.15 8.75
CA PRO A 144 -3.39 19.83 7.47
C PRO A 144 -2.73 21.20 7.60
N ASN A 145 -2.33 21.75 6.47
CA ASN A 145 -1.70 23.05 6.41
C ASN A 145 -2.53 24.14 7.15
N GLY A 146 -1.86 24.94 7.98
CA GLY A 146 -2.49 25.99 8.78
C GLY A 146 -3.11 25.52 10.11
N TYR A 147 -3.20 24.23 10.39
CA TYR A 147 -3.78 23.69 11.64
C TYR A 147 -2.75 23.03 12.57
N GLY A 148 -1.54 22.78 12.10
CA GLY A 148 -0.48 22.17 12.89
C GLY A 148 0.62 21.59 12.03
N GLN A 149 1.40 20.67 12.60
CA GLN A 149 2.51 20.02 11.89
C GLN A 149 2.00 18.77 11.15
N PRO A 150 2.40 18.53 9.90
CA PRO A 150 2.05 17.35 9.14
C PRO A 150 2.94 16.16 9.51
N ASN A 151 2.91 15.75 10.78
CA ASN A 151 3.75 14.66 11.27
C ASN A 151 3.37 13.34 10.60
N LEU A 152 4.37 12.64 10.08
CA LEU A 152 4.20 11.36 9.42
C LEU A 152 4.99 10.26 10.15
N TYR A 153 4.41 9.09 10.14
CA TYR A 153 5.02 7.83 10.56
C TYR A 153 5.34 6.99 9.33
N THR A 154 6.31 6.11 9.48
CA THR A 154 6.58 5.06 8.49
C THR A 154 6.49 3.70 9.14
N CYS A 155 5.98 2.72 8.41
CA CYS A 155 6.02 1.32 8.81
C CYS A 155 6.74 0.53 7.72
N GLU A 156 7.80 -0.15 8.10
CA GLU A 156 8.49 -1.09 7.23
C GLU A 156 8.06 -2.51 7.61
N LEU A 157 7.54 -3.23 6.62
CA LEU A 157 7.08 -4.61 6.74
C LEU A 157 8.03 -5.51 5.98
N THR A 158 8.36 -6.66 6.57
CA THR A 158 9.10 -7.73 5.91
C THR A 158 8.43 -9.05 6.21
N TYR A 159 8.02 -9.78 5.17
CA TYR A 159 7.55 -11.14 5.32
C TYR A 159 8.70 -12.11 5.03
N MET A 160 8.99 -12.97 5.99
CA MET A 160 10.10 -13.92 5.94
C MET A 160 9.57 -15.33 5.71
N VAL A 161 10.13 -16.05 4.74
CA VAL A 161 9.85 -17.46 4.50
C VAL A 161 11.19 -18.21 4.59
N ASN A 162 11.25 -19.26 5.37
CA ASN A 162 12.49 -20.07 5.57
C ASN A 162 13.72 -19.23 5.92
N GLY A 163 13.53 -18.18 6.75
CA GLY A 163 14.61 -17.30 7.19
C GLY A 163 15.08 -16.27 6.14
N LYS A 164 14.46 -16.23 4.96
CA LYS A 164 14.76 -15.26 3.89
C LYS A 164 13.61 -14.29 3.71
N ALA A 165 13.92 -13.04 3.41
CA ALA A 165 12.89 -12.07 3.07
C ALA A 165 12.21 -12.46 1.74
N SER A 166 10.91 -12.70 1.80
CA SER A 166 10.07 -12.98 0.63
C SER A 166 9.56 -11.69 0.01
N ASP A 167 9.10 -10.75 0.84
CA ASP A 167 8.68 -9.42 0.37
C ASP A 167 8.94 -8.36 1.44
N LYS A 168 9.06 -7.10 0.97
CA LYS A 168 9.22 -5.92 1.81
C LYS A 168 8.33 -4.80 1.31
N GLN A 169 7.64 -4.15 2.23
CA GLN A 169 6.80 -2.99 1.94
C GLN A 169 7.08 -1.86 2.92
N LYS A 170 6.93 -0.63 2.44
CA LYS A 170 7.05 0.57 3.27
C LYS A 170 5.80 1.41 3.11
N ILE A 171 5.18 1.75 4.24
CA ILE A 171 3.96 2.56 4.30
C ILE A 171 4.30 3.86 5.02
N THR A 172 3.80 4.97 4.50
CA THR A 172 3.80 6.26 5.20
C THR A 172 2.37 6.62 5.59
N PHE A 173 2.16 7.01 6.84
CA PHE A 173 0.83 7.34 7.35
C PHE A 173 0.87 8.46 8.38
N GLY A 174 -0.26 9.14 8.55
CA GLY A 174 -0.47 10.13 9.60
C GLY A 174 -1.41 9.60 10.69
N ILE A 175 -1.20 10.02 11.92
CA ILE A 175 -2.11 9.74 13.04
C ILE A 175 -3.01 10.96 13.24
N ARG A 176 -4.31 10.75 13.07
CA ARG A 176 -5.29 11.83 13.26
C ARG A 176 -6.65 11.27 13.69
#